data_c2d77ae04df8d6e23e3f4d57d6345856
#
_entry.id   c2d77ae04df8d6e23e3f4d57d6345856
#
_cell.length_a   1.000
_cell.length_b   1.000
_cell.length_c   1.000
_cell.angle_alpha   90.00
_cell.angle_beta   90.00
_cell.angle_gamma   90.00
#
_symmetry.space_group_name_H-M   'P 1'
#
loop_
_entity.id
_entity.type
_entity.pdbx_description
1 polymer ?
#
loop_
_entity_poly.entity_id
_entity_poly.type
_entity_poly.pdbx_seq_one_letter_code
_entity_poly.pdbx_strand_id
1 'polypeptide(L)'
;MNATFNGIPYRGQVVKMGTPCYVIGVSKQIRKQIGKSFGDIVEVVLQERDGEKTSMWKCPKCGREFQKKEQSHYCGEKPKTIDEYILSQDEDKQEDLRCIRQILHSALPEAEERISWSMPTYWKKHNIIHFAASKKHIGLYPGPAAVEQFSIELQGYKTDKGTIRIPYGKVDAALIEKIAKWCLETDNHA
;
A
#
# COMPACT_ATOMS: atom_id res chain seq x y z
N MET A 1 2.03 22.32 -16.96
CA MET A 1 2.28 23.33 -18.01
C MET A 1 2.38 24.72 -17.40
N ASN A 2 3.06 25.61 -18.08
CA ASN A 2 2.99 27.05 -17.85
C ASN A 2 1.96 27.62 -18.82
N ALA A 3 1.15 28.56 -18.33
CA ALA A 3 0.17 29.26 -19.16
C ALA A 3 0.20 30.75 -18.84
N THR A 4 -0.25 31.59 -19.78
CA THR A 4 -0.65 32.95 -19.48
C THR A 4 -2.09 33.17 -19.88
N PHE A 5 -2.83 33.92 -19.10
CA PHE A 5 -4.18 34.38 -19.40
C PHE A 5 -4.14 35.90 -19.57
N ASN A 6 -4.35 36.42 -20.78
CA ASN A 6 -4.15 37.82 -21.11
C ASN A 6 -2.79 38.34 -20.59
N GLY A 7 -1.72 37.56 -20.76
CA GLY A 7 -0.39 37.92 -20.27
C GLY A 7 -0.12 37.63 -18.79
N ILE A 8 -1.13 37.36 -17.96
CA ILE A 8 -0.94 37.03 -16.53
C ILE A 8 -0.47 35.59 -16.39
N PRO A 9 0.70 35.32 -15.77
CA PRO A 9 1.26 33.98 -15.65
C PRO A 9 0.43 33.10 -14.73
N TYR A 10 0.23 31.85 -15.15
CA TYR A 10 -0.49 30.82 -14.42
C TYR A 10 0.22 29.48 -14.47
N ARG A 11 0.31 28.82 -13.34
CA ARG A 11 0.87 27.48 -13.19
C ARG A 11 -0.25 26.48 -12.87
N GLY A 12 -0.55 25.59 -13.80
CA GLY A 12 -1.66 24.65 -13.62
C GLY A 12 -1.49 23.35 -14.38
N GLN A 13 -2.56 22.59 -14.41
CA GLN A 13 -2.66 21.34 -15.18
C GLN A 13 -3.78 21.47 -16.20
N VAL A 14 -3.59 20.83 -17.33
CA VAL A 14 -4.63 20.53 -18.31
C VAL A 14 -5.25 19.19 -17.93
N VAL A 15 -6.55 19.15 -17.74
CA VAL A 15 -7.25 17.94 -17.34
C VAL A 15 -8.31 17.56 -18.37
N LYS A 16 -8.57 16.25 -18.51
CA LYS A 16 -9.63 15.71 -19.36
C LYS A 16 -10.77 15.27 -18.44
N MET A 17 -11.89 15.97 -18.49
CA MET A 17 -13.03 15.74 -17.60
C MET A 17 -14.18 15.00 -18.34
N GLY A 18 -13.90 13.80 -18.85
CA GLY A 18 -14.91 12.98 -19.52
C GLY A 18 -15.40 13.54 -20.87
N THR A 19 -14.80 14.61 -21.37
CA THR A 19 -15.10 15.25 -22.64
C THR A 19 -13.97 14.97 -23.65
N PRO A 20 -14.20 15.07 -24.97
CA PRO A 20 -13.14 14.96 -25.97
C PRO A 20 -12.11 16.09 -25.85
N CYS A 21 -12.45 17.20 -25.20
CA CYS A 21 -11.60 18.37 -25.05
C CYS A 21 -10.87 18.41 -23.71
N TYR A 22 -9.68 19.00 -23.69
CA TYR A 22 -8.96 19.34 -22.49
C TYR A 22 -9.48 20.66 -21.92
N VAL A 23 -9.54 20.77 -20.60
CA VAL A 23 -9.97 21.96 -19.88
C VAL A 23 -8.87 22.47 -18.94
N ILE A 24 -8.84 23.75 -18.72
CA ILE A 24 -7.95 24.45 -17.78
C ILE A 24 -8.82 25.22 -16.81
N GLY A 25 -8.68 24.93 -15.53
CA GLY A 25 -9.38 25.72 -14.49
C GLY A 25 -8.71 27.08 -14.30
N VAL A 26 -9.47 28.16 -14.48
CA VAL A 26 -8.99 29.52 -14.19
C VAL A 26 -9.49 29.94 -12.82
N SER A 27 -8.57 30.18 -11.88
CA SER A 27 -8.89 30.56 -10.52
C SER A 27 -9.66 31.90 -10.45
N LYS A 28 -10.43 32.10 -9.38
CA LYS A 28 -11.13 33.37 -9.13
C LYS A 28 -10.16 34.57 -9.07
N GLN A 29 -8.95 34.34 -8.54
CA GLN A 29 -7.91 35.36 -8.44
C GLN A 29 -7.43 35.79 -9.84
N ILE A 30 -7.13 34.86 -10.73
CA ILE A 30 -6.71 35.18 -12.11
C ILE A 30 -7.82 35.89 -12.85
N ARG A 31 -9.07 35.44 -12.75
CA ARG A 31 -10.23 36.11 -13.38
C ARG A 31 -10.38 37.56 -12.94
N LYS A 32 -10.16 37.82 -11.63
CA LYS A 32 -10.18 39.20 -11.09
C LYS A 32 -9.06 40.05 -11.65
N GLN A 33 -7.85 39.47 -11.78
CA GLN A 33 -6.66 40.21 -12.30
C GLN A 33 -6.79 40.57 -13.78
N ILE A 34 -7.39 39.68 -14.60
CA ILE A 34 -7.62 39.92 -16.02
C ILE A 34 -8.93 40.67 -16.32
N GLY A 35 -9.72 41.00 -15.28
CA GLY A 35 -11.00 41.71 -15.42
C GLY A 35 -12.08 40.94 -16.22
N LYS A 36 -12.08 39.60 -16.16
CA LYS A 36 -12.93 38.74 -16.98
C LYS A 36 -13.87 37.87 -16.12
N SER A 37 -15.06 37.61 -16.67
CA SER A 37 -16.10 36.79 -16.05
C SER A 37 -16.50 35.62 -16.95
N PHE A 38 -17.50 34.86 -16.51
CA PHE A 38 -18.03 33.73 -17.29
C PHE A 38 -18.60 34.23 -18.63
N GLY A 39 -18.22 33.58 -19.72
CA GLY A 39 -18.61 33.92 -21.07
C GLY A 39 -17.66 34.86 -21.81
N ASP A 40 -16.70 35.46 -21.11
CA ASP A 40 -15.70 36.35 -21.75
C ASP A 40 -14.64 35.56 -22.51
N ILE A 41 -14.15 36.17 -23.59
CA ILE A 41 -13.01 35.66 -24.35
C ILE A 41 -11.71 36.02 -23.63
N VAL A 42 -10.82 35.03 -23.48
CA VAL A 42 -9.51 35.17 -22.86
C VAL A 42 -8.45 34.62 -23.79
N GLU A 43 -7.40 35.38 -24.00
CA GLU A 43 -6.21 34.89 -24.70
C GLU A 43 -5.43 33.96 -23.79
N VAL A 44 -5.14 32.74 -24.28
CA VAL A 44 -4.41 31.74 -23.51
C VAL A 44 -3.19 31.29 -24.30
N VAL A 45 -2.00 31.55 -23.76
CA VAL A 45 -0.75 31.00 -24.29
C VAL A 45 -0.33 29.84 -23.42
N LEU A 46 -0.12 28.68 -24.03
CA LEU A 46 0.31 27.46 -23.37
C LEU A 46 1.75 27.14 -23.73
N GLN A 47 2.57 26.91 -22.73
CA GLN A 47 3.90 26.34 -22.90
C GLN A 47 4.01 25.03 -22.14
N GLU A 48 4.49 24.01 -22.81
CA GLU A 48 4.95 22.83 -22.10
C GLU A 48 6.02 23.25 -21.10
N ARG A 49 5.95 22.70 -19.90
CA ARG A 49 7.10 22.78 -19.02
C ARG A 49 8.19 21.95 -19.67
N ASP A 50 9.33 22.56 -19.93
CA ASP A 50 10.54 21.80 -20.10
C ASP A 50 10.60 20.85 -18.93
N GLY A 51 10.29 19.57 -19.20
CA GLY A 51 10.26 18.58 -18.14
C GLY A 51 11.63 18.62 -17.49
N GLU A 52 11.71 19.04 -16.24
CA GLU A 52 12.78 18.53 -15.41
C GLU A 52 12.69 17.02 -15.63
N LYS A 53 13.60 16.48 -16.46
CA LYS A 53 13.87 15.06 -16.52
C LYS A 53 14.28 14.75 -15.09
N THR A 54 13.30 14.39 -14.25
CA THR A 54 13.58 13.86 -12.93
C THR A 54 14.51 12.71 -13.20
N SER A 55 15.78 12.90 -12.89
CA SER A 55 16.79 11.89 -13.09
C SER A 55 16.29 10.66 -12.36
N MET A 56 15.88 9.65 -13.13
CA MET A 56 15.38 8.42 -12.57
C MET A 56 16.46 7.84 -11.68
N TRP A 57 16.15 7.65 -10.42
CA TRP A 57 17.09 7.03 -9.50
C TRP A 57 17.13 5.53 -9.80
N LYS A 58 18.33 5.05 -10.10
CA LYS A 58 18.57 3.63 -10.33
C LYS A 58 18.98 2.97 -9.02
N CYS A 59 18.22 1.96 -8.61
CA CYS A 59 18.55 1.20 -7.41
C CYS A 59 19.89 0.46 -7.59
N PRO A 60 20.89 0.67 -6.72
CA PRO A 60 22.19 0.02 -6.84
C PRO A 60 22.14 -1.50 -6.63
N LYS A 61 21.10 -2.02 -5.96
CA LYS A 61 20.95 -3.45 -5.67
C LYS A 61 20.30 -4.22 -6.83
N CYS A 62 19.21 -3.69 -7.42
CA CYS A 62 18.42 -4.41 -8.42
C CYS A 62 18.41 -3.76 -9.81
N GLY A 63 19.04 -2.60 -9.98
CA GLY A 63 19.14 -1.89 -11.25
C GLY A 63 17.83 -1.25 -11.75
N ARG A 64 16.69 -1.41 -11.04
CA ARG A 64 15.41 -0.80 -11.43
C ARG A 64 15.44 0.72 -11.24
N GLU A 65 14.76 1.40 -12.13
CA GLU A 65 14.68 2.87 -12.16
C GLU A 65 13.37 3.34 -11.52
N PHE A 66 13.46 4.40 -10.71
CA PHE A 66 12.35 4.98 -9.96
C PHE A 66 12.35 6.50 -10.07
N GLN A 67 11.17 7.10 -10.02
CA GLN A 67 11.02 8.56 -10.07
C GLN A 67 11.53 9.27 -8.81
N LYS A 68 11.53 8.58 -7.65
CA LYS A 68 12.02 9.13 -6.38
C LYS A 68 13.32 8.46 -5.98
N LYS A 69 14.30 9.26 -5.55
CA LYS A 69 15.55 8.76 -4.97
C LYS A 69 15.23 7.89 -3.75
N GLU A 70 15.89 6.72 -3.68
CA GLU A 70 15.73 5.76 -2.57
C GLU A 70 14.28 5.30 -2.33
N GLN A 71 13.48 5.24 -3.40
CA GLN A 71 12.11 4.76 -3.31
C GLN A 71 12.08 3.35 -2.73
N SER A 72 11.30 3.17 -1.67
CA SER A 72 11.11 1.86 -1.05
C SER A 72 10.53 0.88 -2.07
N HIS A 73 11.21 -0.25 -2.25
CA HIS A 73 10.79 -1.31 -3.14
C HIS A 73 11.48 -2.61 -2.76
N TYR A 74 10.92 -3.72 -3.17
CA TYR A 74 11.53 -5.04 -3.01
C TYR A 74 12.63 -5.22 -4.08
N CYS A 75 13.88 -5.47 -3.62
CA CYS A 75 15.05 -5.63 -4.49
C CYS A 75 15.32 -7.12 -4.78
N GLY A 76 14.67 -7.69 -5.71
CA GLY A 76 14.90 -9.09 -6.08
C GLY A 76 13.77 -9.64 -6.90
N GLU A 77 13.80 -10.92 -7.17
CA GLU A 77 12.63 -11.64 -7.64
C GLU A 77 11.60 -11.69 -6.51
N LYS A 78 10.32 -11.50 -6.85
CA LYS A 78 9.26 -11.61 -5.85
C LYS A 78 9.22 -13.04 -5.35
N PRO A 79 9.15 -13.25 -4.03
CA PRO A 79 9.02 -14.59 -3.49
C PRO A 79 7.76 -15.26 -4.04
N LYS A 80 7.89 -16.52 -4.42
CA LYS A 80 6.78 -17.35 -4.91
C LYS A 80 6.20 -18.24 -3.83
N THR A 81 6.99 -18.51 -2.80
CA THR A 81 6.63 -19.34 -1.65
C THR A 81 6.83 -18.59 -0.34
N ILE A 82 6.18 -19.09 0.73
CA ILE A 82 6.37 -18.53 2.08
C ILE A 82 7.81 -18.71 2.55
N ASP A 83 8.46 -19.82 2.18
CA ASP A 83 9.88 -20.05 2.50
C ASP A 83 10.77 -18.97 1.88
N GLU A 84 10.62 -18.72 0.57
CA GLU A 84 11.36 -17.67 -0.11
C GLU A 84 11.10 -16.28 0.50
N TYR A 85 9.85 -16.02 0.91
CA TYR A 85 9.51 -14.78 1.59
C TYR A 85 10.24 -14.64 2.91
N ILE A 86 10.24 -15.68 3.76
CA ILE A 86 10.91 -15.67 5.06
C ILE A 86 12.42 -15.50 4.88
N LEU A 87 13.04 -16.26 3.97
CA LEU A 87 14.46 -16.16 3.67
C LEU A 87 14.88 -14.79 3.13
N SER A 88 13.97 -14.05 2.52
CA SER A 88 14.23 -12.69 2.03
C SER A 88 14.23 -11.61 3.12
N GLN A 89 13.79 -11.95 4.33
CA GLN A 89 13.77 -11.02 5.47
C GLN A 89 15.09 -11.04 6.23
N ASP A 90 15.33 -10.01 7.05
CA ASP A 90 16.49 -9.95 7.94
C ASP A 90 16.51 -11.16 8.89
N GLU A 91 17.69 -11.71 9.18
CA GLU A 91 17.85 -12.95 9.94
C GLU A 91 17.17 -12.91 11.32
N ASP A 92 17.25 -11.76 12.00
CA ASP A 92 16.64 -11.53 13.32
C ASP A 92 15.10 -11.62 13.32
N LYS A 93 14.48 -11.56 12.16
CA LYS A 93 13.01 -11.63 11.97
C LYS A 93 12.52 -13.00 11.55
N GLN A 94 13.40 -13.82 10.99
CA GLN A 94 12.99 -15.06 10.34
C GLN A 94 12.43 -16.10 11.32
N GLU A 95 12.93 -16.13 12.56
CA GLU A 95 12.47 -17.08 13.57
C GLU A 95 11.01 -16.85 13.94
N ASP A 96 10.63 -15.61 14.24
CA ASP A 96 9.24 -15.25 14.57
C ASP A 96 8.31 -15.49 13.38
N LEU A 97 8.76 -15.22 12.15
CA LEU A 97 7.98 -15.48 10.94
C LEU A 97 7.74 -16.98 10.72
N ARG A 98 8.76 -17.82 10.98
CA ARG A 98 8.60 -19.30 10.95
C ARG A 98 7.64 -19.77 12.03
N CYS A 99 7.73 -19.18 13.22
CA CYS A 99 6.83 -19.49 14.33
C CYS A 99 5.37 -19.20 13.94
N ILE A 100 5.08 -18.00 13.42
CA ILE A 100 3.73 -17.64 12.96
C ILE A 100 3.26 -18.57 11.84
N ARG A 101 4.12 -18.89 10.87
CA ARG A 101 3.78 -19.84 9.81
C ARG A 101 3.38 -21.19 10.38
N GLN A 102 4.16 -21.73 11.34
CA GLN A 102 3.89 -23.02 11.95
C GLN A 102 2.55 -23.03 12.70
N ILE A 103 2.26 -21.96 13.45
CA ILE A 103 0.98 -21.77 14.14
C ILE A 103 -0.18 -21.78 13.14
N LEU A 104 -0.09 -20.97 12.10
CA LEU A 104 -1.13 -20.85 11.08
C LEU A 104 -1.30 -22.16 10.29
N HIS A 105 -0.22 -22.85 9.94
CA HIS A 105 -0.25 -24.14 9.27
C HIS A 105 -0.98 -25.21 10.12
N SER A 106 -0.71 -25.23 11.42
CA SER A 106 -1.38 -26.14 12.37
C SER A 106 -2.85 -25.77 12.59
N ALA A 107 -3.16 -24.48 12.64
CA ALA A 107 -4.52 -23.98 12.85
C ALA A 107 -5.43 -24.16 11.62
N LEU A 108 -4.84 -24.14 10.42
CA LEU A 108 -5.52 -24.11 9.12
C LEU A 108 -5.04 -25.25 8.22
N PRO A 109 -5.19 -26.55 8.62
CA PRO A 109 -4.61 -27.68 7.88
C PRO A 109 -5.19 -27.87 6.48
N GLU A 110 -6.37 -27.31 6.22
CA GLU A 110 -7.04 -27.40 4.92
C GLU A 110 -6.78 -26.18 4.02
N ALA A 111 -6.05 -25.18 4.52
CA ALA A 111 -5.74 -23.98 3.77
C ALA A 111 -4.46 -24.14 2.95
N GLU A 112 -4.45 -23.58 1.76
CA GLU A 112 -3.29 -23.53 0.88
C GLU A 112 -2.40 -22.36 1.25
N GLU A 113 -1.09 -22.61 1.40
CA GLU A 113 -0.09 -21.56 1.52
C GLU A 113 0.21 -20.93 0.16
N ARG A 114 0.14 -19.61 0.07
CA ARG A 114 0.49 -18.85 -1.14
C ARG A 114 1.07 -17.48 -0.82
N ILE A 115 1.55 -16.80 -1.86
CA ILE A 115 1.88 -15.38 -1.78
C ILE A 115 0.77 -14.59 -2.48
N SER A 116 0.06 -13.75 -1.72
CA SER A 116 -0.93 -12.79 -2.24
C SER A 116 -0.52 -11.38 -1.81
N TRP A 117 -0.64 -10.40 -2.68
CA TRP A 117 -0.21 -9.00 -2.45
C TRP A 117 1.23 -8.87 -1.92
N SER A 118 2.11 -9.79 -2.33
CA SER A 118 3.51 -9.90 -1.87
C SER A 118 3.65 -10.27 -0.38
N MET A 119 2.66 -10.92 0.21
CA MET A 119 2.64 -11.38 1.61
C MET A 119 2.32 -12.87 1.69
N PRO A 120 2.89 -13.60 2.66
CA PRO A 120 2.41 -14.91 3.08
C PRO A 120 0.92 -14.92 3.40
N THR A 121 0.21 -15.85 2.81
CA THR A 121 -1.24 -15.94 2.83
C THR A 121 -1.69 -17.37 3.02
N TYR A 122 -2.67 -17.61 3.88
CA TYR A 122 -3.42 -18.83 3.97
C TYR A 122 -4.76 -18.68 3.24
N TRP A 123 -5.03 -19.56 2.30
CA TRP A 123 -6.16 -19.45 1.38
C TRP A 123 -7.00 -20.73 1.37
N LYS A 124 -8.33 -20.56 1.41
CA LYS A 124 -9.30 -21.58 1.14
C LYS A 124 -10.55 -20.93 0.59
N LYS A 125 -10.84 -21.09 -0.71
CA LYS A 125 -11.86 -20.37 -1.48
C LYS A 125 -11.59 -18.85 -1.59
N HIS A 126 -11.08 -18.22 -0.53
CA HIS A 126 -10.66 -16.81 -0.42
C HIS A 126 -9.41 -16.70 0.48
N ASN A 127 -8.85 -15.52 0.62
CA ASN A 127 -7.74 -15.28 1.55
C ASN A 127 -8.28 -15.26 2.98
N ILE A 128 -7.81 -16.15 3.85
CA ILE A 128 -8.25 -16.25 5.24
C ILE A 128 -7.49 -15.26 6.11
N ILE A 129 -6.16 -15.30 6.01
CA ILE A 129 -5.28 -14.47 6.83
C ILE A 129 -3.94 -14.28 6.13
N HIS A 130 -3.35 -13.09 6.30
CA HIS A 130 -2.01 -12.77 5.82
C HIS A 130 -1.09 -12.42 6.98
N PHE A 131 0.23 -12.51 6.75
CA PHE A 131 1.20 -11.90 7.65
C PHE A 131 2.36 -11.29 6.88
N ALA A 132 3.00 -10.27 7.44
CA ALA A 132 4.15 -9.64 6.81
C ALA A 132 5.12 -9.05 7.82
N ALA A 133 6.41 -9.12 7.48
CA ALA A 133 7.46 -8.47 8.24
C ALA A 133 7.42 -6.94 8.05
N SER A 134 7.52 -6.20 9.14
CA SER A 134 7.76 -4.77 9.18
C SER A 134 9.06 -4.46 9.92
N LYS A 135 9.46 -3.18 10.00
CA LYS A 135 10.71 -2.82 10.68
C LYS A 135 10.74 -3.20 12.17
N LYS A 136 9.62 -3.09 12.88
CA LYS A 136 9.55 -3.23 14.35
C LYS A 136 8.49 -4.24 14.82
N HIS A 137 7.76 -4.86 13.92
CA HIS A 137 6.67 -5.77 14.26
C HIS A 137 6.35 -6.67 13.06
N ILE A 138 5.61 -7.73 13.31
CA ILE A 138 4.95 -8.51 12.28
C ILE A 138 3.52 -8.00 12.19
N GLY A 139 3.07 -7.64 10.98
CA GLY A 139 1.66 -7.38 10.72
C GLY A 139 0.94 -8.71 10.51
N LEU A 140 -0.10 -8.97 11.28
CA LEU A 140 -1.06 -10.03 11.05
C LEU A 140 -2.35 -9.40 10.55
N TYR A 141 -2.92 -9.94 9.47
CA TYR A 141 -4.06 -9.33 8.76
C TYR A 141 -5.23 -10.32 8.67
N PRO A 142 -6.02 -10.42 9.73
CA PRO A 142 -7.18 -11.32 9.77
C PRO A 142 -8.47 -10.66 9.26
N GLY A 143 -8.41 -9.38 8.86
CA GLY A 143 -9.58 -8.59 8.49
C GLY A 143 -10.24 -7.83 9.64
N PRO A 144 -11.10 -6.85 9.32
CA PRO A 144 -11.70 -5.94 10.31
C PRO A 144 -12.59 -6.64 11.34
N ALA A 145 -13.39 -7.61 10.91
CA ALA A 145 -14.31 -8.33 11.78
C ALA A 145 -13.57 -9.13 12.86
N ALA A 146 -12.42 -9.73 12.54
CA ALA A 146 -11.61 -10.44 13.50
C ALA A 146 -10.99 -9.48 14.54
N VAL A 147 -10.49 -8.31 14.10
CA VAL A 147 -9.95 -7.31 15.05
C VAL A 147 -11.03 -6.80 16.01
N GLU A 148 -12.25 -6.64 15.55
CA GLU A 148 -13.39 -6.26 16.38
C GLU A 148 -13.77 -7.40 17.36
N GLN A 149 -13.91 -8.63 16.84
CA GLN A 149 -14.26 -9.81 17.64
C GLN A 149 -13.31 -10.07 18.81
N PHE A 150 -12.01 -9.92 18.55
CA PHE A 150 -10.95 -10.18 19.54
C PHE A 150 -10.45 -8.92 20.24
N SER A 151 -11.23 -7.84 20.25
CA SER A 151 -10.82 -6.53 20.77
C SER A 151 -10.39 -6.55 22.26
N ILE A 152 -10.94 -7.45 23.06
CA ILE A 152 -10.58 -7.60 24.48
C ILE A 152 -9.20 -8.28 24.59
N GLU A 153 -8.99 -9.38 23.92
CA GLU A 153 -7.72 -10.13 23.94
C GLU A 153 -6.58 -9.34 23.27
N LEU A 154 -6.92 -8.41 22.38
CA LEU A 154 -5.97 -7.57 21.66
C LEU A 154 -5.58 -6.28 22.38
N GLN A 155 -6.05 -6.03 23.61
CA GLN A 155 -5.73 -4.80 24.35
C GLN A 155 -4.23 -4.55 24.57
N GLY A 156 -3.41 -5.61 24.57
CA GLY A 156 -1.94 -5.52 24.65
C GLY A 156 -1.23 -5.23 23.30
N TYR A 157 -1.96 -5.22 22.21
CA TYR A 157 -1.42 -5.04 20.86
C TYR A 157 -1.87 -3.72 20.24
N LYS A 158 -1.04 -3.17 19.34
CA LYS A 158 -1.47 -2.07 18.48
C LYS A 158 -2.25 -2.64 17.32
N THR A 159 -3.47 -2.19 17.14
CA THR A 159 -4.36 -2.62 16.07
C THR A 159 -4.75 -1.45 15.16
N ASP A 160 -5.06 -1.77 13.93
CA ASP A 160 -5.72 -0.88 12.95
C ASP A 160 -6.93 -1.63 12.37
N LYS A 161 -7.66 -1.01 11.45
CA LYS A 161 -8.80 -1.64 10.77
C LYS A 161 -8.33 -2.91 10.02
N GLY A 162 -8.47 -4.07 10.65
CA GLY A 162 -8.11 -5.37 10.07
C GLY A 162 -6.63 -5.79 10.22
N THR A 163 -5.85 -5.07 11.04
CA THR A 163 -4.42 -5.35 11.24
C THR A 163 -4.10 -5.47 12.72
N ILE A 164 -3.32 -6.47 13.09
CA ILE A 164 -2.73 -6.65 14.41
C ILE A 164 -1.21 -6.54 14.28
N ARG A 165 -0.57 -5.68 15.09
CA ARG A 165 0.88 -5.48 15.10
C ARG A 165 1.50 -6.29 16.23
N ILE A 166 2.17 -7.37 15.90
CA ILE A 166 2.83 -8.28 16.85
C ILE A 166 4.29 -7.85 16.96
N PRO A 167 4.77 -7.33 18.11
CA PRO A 167 6.18 -7.01 18.28
C PRO A 167 7.03 -8.30 18.16
N TYR A 168 8.22 -8.19 17.58
CA TYR A 168 9.15 -9.31 17.51
C TYR A 168 9.47 -9.84 18.92
N GLY A 169 9.61 -11.15 19.07
CA GLY A 169 9.78 -11.84 20.34
C GLY A 169 8.53 -11.91 21.22
N LYS A 170 7.34 -11.50 20.71
CA LYS A 170 6.07 -11.53 21.45
C LYS A 170 4.95 -12.25 20.68
N VAL A 171 5.29 -13.35 20.05
CA VAL A 171 4.33 -14.19 19.31
C VAL A 171 3.49 -14.97 20.31
N ASP A 172 2.20 -14.66 20.39
CA ASP A 172 1.22 -15.40 21.19
C ASP A 172 0.56 -16.48 20.32
N ALA A 173 1.03 -17.69 20.44
CA ALA A 173 0.57 -18.81 19.62
C ALA A 173 -0.92 -19.12 19.82
N ALA A 174 -1.39 -19.09 21.05
CA ALA A 174 -2.79 -19.43 21.38
C ALA A 174 -3.76 -18.39 20.79
N LEU A 175 -3.42 -17.11 20.89
CA LEU A 175 -4.24 -16.05 20.32
C LEU A 175 -4.26 -16.08 18.80
N ILE A 176 -3.11 -16.30 18.14
CA ILE A 176 -3.05 -16.38 16.67
C ILE A 176 -3.84 -17.58 16.16
N GLU A 177 -3.69 -18.75 16.80
CA GLU A 177 -4.44 -19.95 16.45
C GLU A 177 -5.97 -19.72 16.58
N LYS A 178 -6.41 -19.10 17.68
CA LYS A 178 -7.82 -18.79 17.93
C LYS A 178 -8.38 -17.84 16.87
N ILE A 179 -7.66 -16.81 16.51
CA ILE A 179 -8.04 -15.85 15.46
C ILE A 179 -8.13 -16.56 14.11
N ALA A 180 -7.13 -17.36 13.74
CA ALA A 180 -7.09 -18.06 12.46
C ALA A 180 -8.26 -19.04 12.28
N LYS A 181 -8.55 -19.84 13.32
CA LYS A 181 -9.70 -20.78 13.32
C LYS A 181 -11.03 -20.03 13.20
N TRP A 182 -11.19 -18.93 13.94
CA TRP A 182 -12.39 -18.12 13.86
C TRP A 182 -12.59 -17.52 12.45
N CYS A 183 -11.53 -17.04 11.81
CA CYS A 183 -11.61 -16.52 10.44
C CYS A 183 -12.06 -17.60 9.46
N LEU A 184 -11.56 -18.85 9.61
CA LEU A 184 -11.95 -19.97 8.77
C LEU A 184 -13.43 -20.38 8.99
N GLU A 185 -13.87 -20.46 10.25
CA GLU A 185 -15.21 -20.91 10.64
C GLU A 185 -16.32 -19.93 10.27
N THR A 186 -16.03 -18.63 10.34
CA THR A 186 -17.01 -17.56 10.10
C THR A 186 -17.00 -17.03 8.67
N ASP A 187 -16.16 -17.59 7.81
CA ASP A 187 -15.98 -17.12 6.42
C ASP A 187 -15.59 -15.64 6.32
N ASN A 188 -15.05 -15.08 7.42
CA ASN A 188 -14.48 -13.73 7.43
C ASN A 188 -13.07 -13.77 6.88
N HIS A 189 -12.76 -12.83 6.01
CA HIS A 189 -11.51 -12.80 5.27
C HIS A 189 -10.76 -11.48 5.39
N ALA A 190 -9.47 -11.62 5.14
CA ALA A 190 -8.51 -10.54 5.09
C ALA A 190 -8.65 -9.70 3.80
#